data_9321898fc7db22fa13f8bac8126d43a2
#
_entry.id   9321898fc7db22fa13f8bac8126d43a2
#
_cell.length_a   1.000
_cell.length_b   1.000
_cell.length_c   1.000
_cell.angle_alpha   90.00
_cell.angle_beta   90.00
_cell.angle_gamma   90.00
#
_symmetry.space_group_name_H-M   'P 1'
#
loop_
_entity.id
_entity.type
_entity.pdbx_description
1 polymer ?
#
loop_
_entity_poly.entity_id
_entity_poly.type
_entity_poly.pdbx_seq_one_letter_code
_entity_poly.pdbx_strand_id
1 'polypeptide(L)'
;MAVAAWAASTAFSVGDIRRATTEQASGLWFRCTTAGTSASSEPSWPTDIGSTITDNTCVWTAISSVYEDVSALAPSAIIELFELQLDSTLHGSSDVYRFHAGSNADVTGNIVWNGNAYTRMPVVADGFEMRSTGALPQPTITIANLDGNMTTVLALVNQTTAGNDLTGATVKRIRTLKRYIDGESSADPNAKFPDEIWRISRKATETRDIVTFELSSAFDLVGQKIPKRQIVANTCQWIYRSAECGYSGSNYFDVNGNSVSALADDVCGKRIASCKLRFGENGELPFGSFPGAGLIR
;
A
#
# COMPACT_ATOMS: atom_id res chain seq x y z
N MET A 1 4.99 -26.86 -14.40
CA MET A 1 3.92 -27.82 -14.04
C MET A 1 3.00 -27.15 -13.04
N ALA A 2 1.69 -27.37 -13.16
CA ALA A 2 0.76 -26.88 -12.14
C ALA A 2 0.99 -27.63 -10.82
N VAL A 3 0.97 -26.93 -9.69
CA VAL A 3 1.05 -27.53 -8.37
C VAL A 3 -0.23 -28.34 -8.11
N ALA A 4 -0.06 -29.59 -7.68
CA ALA A 4 -1.20 -30.46 -7.40
C ALA A 4 -2.03 -29.92 -6.24
N ALA A 5 -3.36 -30.10 -6.29
CA ALA A 5 -4.22 -29.78 -5.18
C ALA A 5 -3.97 -30.70 -3.98
N TRP A 6 -4.35 -30.24 -2.79
CA TRP A 6 -4.39 -31.10 -1.60
C TRP A 6 -5.28 -32.31 -1.84
N ALA A 7 -4.94 -33.42 -1.23
CA ALA A 7 -5.70 -34.66 -1.32
C ALA A 7 -5.89 -35.29 0.07
N ALA A 8 -7.09 -35.76 0.34
CA ALA A 8 -7.44 -36.38 1.60
C ALA A 8 -6.74 -37.75 1.81
N SER A 9 -6.42 -38.09 3.07
CA SER A 9 -5.88 -39.38 3.50
C SER A 9 -4.67 -39.84 2.67
N THR A 10 -3.83 -38.88 2.27
CA THR A 10 -2.67 -39.09 1.39
C THR A 10 -1.38 -38.87 2.16
N ALA A 11 -0.39 -39.74 1.96
CA ALA A 11 0.93 -39.58 2.56
C ALA A 11 1.73 -38.50 1.81
N PHE A 12 2.35 -37.61 2.57
CA PHE A 12 3.20 -36.52 2.07
C PHE A 12 4.58 -36.57 2.71
N SER A 13 5.58 -36.20 1.91
CA SER A 13 6.97 -36.07 2.33
C SER A 13 7.34 -34.62 2.61
N VAL A 14 8.38 -34.38 3.43
CA VAL A 14 8.92 -33.04 3.64
C VAL A 14 9.37 -32.45 2.30
N GLY A 15 8.94 -31.22 2.02
CA GLY A 15 9.20 -30.51 0.77
C GLY A 15 8.08 -30.62 -0.27
N ASP A 16 7.12 -31.54 -0.11
CA ASP A 16 5.94 -31.58 -0.98
C ASP A 16 5.18 -30.26 -0.93
N ILE A 17 4.77 -29.78 -2.12
CA ILE A 17 4.00 -28.54 -2.23
C ILE A 17 2.60 -28.86 -2.76
N ARG A 18 1.59 -28.30 -2.13
CA ARG A 18 0.19 -28.44 -2.52
C ARG A 18 -0.52 -27.09 -2.52
N ARG A 19 -1.55 -26.96 -3.35
CA ARG A 19 -2.49 -25.83 -3.31
C ARG A 19 -3.77 -26.23 -2.58
N ALA A 20 -4.41 -25.26 -1.95
CA ALA A 20 -5.75 -25.45 -1.41
C ALA A 20 -6.74 -25.80 -2.54
N THR A 21 -7.81 -26.53 -2.20
CA THR A 21 -8.95 -26.74 -3.11
C THR A 21 -10.02 -25.68 -2.92
N THR A 22 -9.97 -24.94 -1.79
CA THR A 22 -10.89 -23.87 -1.43
C THR A 22 -10.29 -22.50 -1.77
N GLU A 23 -11.12 -21.52 -2.12
CA GLU A 23 -10.68 -20.15 -2.44
C GLU A 23 -10.06 -19.40 -1.25
N GLN A 24 -10.22 -19.92 -0.04
CA GLN A 24 -9.83 -19.27 1.21
C GLN A 24 -8.31 -19.02 1.33
N ALA A 25 -7.50 -19.75 0.60
CA ALA A 25 -6.03 -19.65 0.62
C ALA A 25 -5.45 -19.29 -0.75
N SER A 26 -6.19 -18.57 -1.58
CA SER A 26 -5.71 -18.14 -2.89
C SER A 26 -4.47 -17.25 -2.77
N GLY A 27 -3.56 -17.34 -3.73
CA GLY A 27 -2.24 -16.69 -3.69
C GLY A 27 -1.20 -17.44 -2.88
N LEU A 28 -1.57 -18.50 -2.16
CA LEU A 28 -0.68 -19.30 -1.32
C LEU A 28 -0.58 -20.74 -1.79
N TRP A 29 0.61 -21.29 -1.61
CA TRP A 29 0.85 -22.72 -1.63
C TRP A 29 1.29 -23.18 -0.24
N PHE A 30 1.23 -24.48 -0.02
CA PHE A 30 1.54 -25.07 1.28
C PHE A 30 2.63 -26.11 1.09
N ARG A 31 3.76 -25.86 1.76
CA ARG A 31 4.91 -26.77 1.77
C ARG A 31 4.82 -27.67 3.01
N CYS A 32 4.89 -28.96 2.80
CA CYS A 32 4.97 -29.93 3.89
C CYS A 32 6.30 -29.76 4.62
N THR A 33 6.26 -29.46 5.90
CA THR A 33 7.44 -29.32 6.76
C THR A 33 7.62 -30.49 7.71
N THR A 34 6.54 -31.25 7.97
CA THR A 34 6.60 -32.51 8.71
C THR A 34 5.86 -33.58 7.92
N ALA A 35 6.58 -34.61 7.51
CA ALA A 35 6.00 -35.72 6.75
C ALA A 35 4.93 -36.45 7.56
N GLY A 36 3.89 -36.93 6.85
CA GLY A 36 2.79 -37.63 7.50
C GLY A 36 1.67 -37.95 6.50
N THR A 37 0.49 -38.25 7.03
CA THR A 37 -0.73 -38.46 6.24
C THR A 37 -1.73 -37.39 6.52
N SER A 38 -2.31 -36.78 5.47
CA SER A 38 -3.34 -35.74 5.59
C SER A 38 -4.63 -36.27 6.24
N ALA A 39 -5.45 -35.38 6.74
CA ALA A 39 -6.77 -35.70 7.27
C ALA A 39 -7.73 -36.18 6.17
N SER A 40 -8.89 -36.68 6.57
CA SER A 40 -10.00 -37.04 5.65
C SER A 40 -10.72 -35.83 5.07
N SER A 41 -10.59 -34.66 5.71
CA SER A 41 -11.14 -33.38 5.28
C SER A 41 -10.03 -32.33 5.20
N GLU A 42 -10.18 -31.43 4.24
CA GLU A 42 -9.23 -30.32 4.05
C GLU A 42 -9.19 -29.40 5.28
N PRO A 43 -7.99 -29.02 5.76
CA PRO A 43 -7.86 -28.12 6.91
C PRO A 43 -8.27 -26.70 6.54
N SER A 44 -8.57 -25.86 7.53
CA SER A 44 -8.72 -24.41 7.35
C SER A 44 -7.35 -23.79 7.15
N TRP A 45 -6.98 -23.50 5.91
CA TRP A 45 -5.67 -22.98 5.55
C TRP A 45 -5.42 -21.57 6.14
N PRO A 46 -4.20 -21.31 6.62
CA PRO A 46 -3.82 -19.96 7.02
C PRO A 46 -3.73 -19.03 5.80
N THR A 47 -3.96 -17.74 6.06
CA THR A 47 -3.91 -16.67 5.04
C THR A 47 -2.60 -15.89 5.05
N ASP A 48 -1.74 -16.13 6.02
CA ASP A 48 -0.49 -15.39 6.19
C ASP A 48 0.71 -16.27 5.80
N ILE A 49 1.63 -15.70 5.01
CA ILE A 49 2.88 -16.36 4.61
C ILE A 49 3.71 -16.69 5.87
N GLY A 50 4.23 -17.91 5.92
CA GLY A 50 5.02 -18.42 7.04
C GLY A 50 4.20 -19.04 8.17
N SER A 51 2.88 -18.86 8.17
CA SER A 51 2.00 -19.52 9.13
C SER A 51 1.93 -21.03 8.89
N THR A 52 1.78 -21.80 9.96
CA THR A 52 1.75 -23.25 9.90
C THR A 52 0.38 -23.80 10.29
N ILE A 53 0.02 -24.96 9.73
CA ILE A 53 -1.17 -25.71 10.12
C ILE A 53 -0.86 -27.19 10.22
N THR A 54 -1.45 -27.84 11.22
CA THR A 54 -1.39 -29.31 11.38
C THR A 54 -2.59 -29.92 10.70
N ASP A 55 -2.33 -30.89 9.81
CA ASP A 55 -3.28 -31.62 9.01
C ASP A 55 -3.09 -33.12 9.32
N ASN A 56 -3.80 -33.61 10.32
CA ASN A 56 -3.62 -34.92 10.94
C ASN A 56 -2.15 -35.11 11.43
N THR A 57 -1.31 -35.88 10.73
CA THR A 57 0.11 -36.07 11.09
C THR A 57 1.06 -35.21 10.24
N CYS A 58 0.57 -34.51 9.22
CA CYS A 58 1.35 -33.58 8.44
C CYS A 58 1.35 -32.19 9.06
N VAL A 59 2.42 -31.43 8.84
CA VAL A 59 2.45 -30.00 9.13
C VAL A 59 2.78 -29.26 7.83
N TRP A 60 1.99 -28.23 7.52
CA TRP A 60 2.14 -27.40 6.34
C TRP A 60 2.53 -25.99 6.73
N THR A 61 3.37 -25.37 5.92
CA THR A 61 3.74 -23.96 6.05
C THR A 61 3.27 -23.21 4.79
N ALA A 62 2.57 -22.10 4.99
CA ALA A 62 2.11 -21.25 3.90
C ALA A 62 3.29 -20.52 3.23
N ILE A 63 3.37 -20.60 1.91
CA ILE A 63 4.39 -19.95 1.07
C ILE A 63 3.70 -19.17 -0.06
N SER A 64 4.32 -18.12 -0.56
CA SER A 64 3.79 -17.38 -1.69
C SER A 64 3.93 -18.19 -2.99
N SER A 65 2.83 -18.36 -3.71
CA SER A 65 2.82 -19.04 -5.00
C SER A 65 3.71 -18.34 -6.04
N VAL A 66 3.69 -17.01 -6.06
CA VAL A 66 4.46 -16.18 -7.00
C VAL A 66 5.96 -16.27 -6.75
N TYR A 67 6.40 -16.11 -5.50
CA TYR A 67 7.83 -16.19 -5.17
C TYR A 67 8.40 -17.58 -5.36
N GLU A 68 7.61 -18.61 -5.09
CA GLU A 68 8.02 -19.99 -5.33
C GLU A 68 8.17 -20.29 -6.83
N ASP A 69 7.24 -19.79 -7.67
CA ASP A 69 7.32 -19.98 -9.12
C ASP A 69 8.50 -19.23 -9.74
N VAL A 70 8.77 -17.98 -9.31
CA VAL A 70 9.93 -17.21 -9.79
C VAL A 70 11.24 -17.86 -9.40
N SER A 71 11.29 -18.55 -8.28
CA SER A 71 12.48 -19.28 -7.81
C SER A 71 12.66 -20.65 -8.49
N ALA A 72 11.70 -21.08 -9.32
CA ALA A 72 11.76 -22.33 -10.03
C ALA A 72 12.81 -22.30 -11.16
N LEU A 73 13.28 -23.48 -11.58
CA LEU A 73 14.25 -23.63 -12.67
C LEU A 73 13.73 -23.07 -14.03
N ALA A 74 12.42 -23.09 -14.24
CA ALA A 74 11.75 -22.54 -15.41
C ALA A 74 10.53 -21.72 -14.97
N PRO A 75 10.75 -20.45 -14.57
CA PRO A 75 9.67 -19.60 -14.10
C PRO A 75 8.72 -19.22 -15.24
N SER A 76 7.46 -18.95 -14.89
CA SER A 76 6.49 -18.41 -15.81
C SER A 76 6.83 -16.94 -16.13
N ALA A 77 6.43 -16.46 -17.32
CA ALA A 77 6.67 -15.08 -17.71
C ALA A 77 5.96 -14.10 -16.78
N ILE A 78 6.64 -13.01 -16.42
CA ILE A 78 6.05 -11.93 -15.63
C ILE A 78 5.13 -11.12 -16.54
N ILE A 79 3.92 -10.89 -16.07
CA ILE A 79 2.89 -10.05 -16.69
C ILE A 79 2.76 -8.77 -15.89
N GLU A 80 2.84 -7.62 -16.57
CA GLU A 80 2.63 -6.30 -15.99
C GLU A 80 1.30 -5.72 -16.44
N LEU A 81 0.48 -5.32 -15.47
CA LEU A 81 -0.82 -4.73 -15.68
C LEU A 81 -0.85 -3.36 -15.01
N PHE A 82 -1.53 -2.41 -15.64
CA PHE A 82 -1.66 -1.05 -15.17
C PHE A 82 -3.12 -0.66 -15.03
N GLU A 83 -3.43 0.01 -13.93
CA GLU A 83 -4.73 0.65 -13.69
C GLU A 83 -4.49 2.13 -13.46
N LEU A 84 -5.10 2.97 -14.30
CA LEU A 84 -5.17 4.42 -14.11
C LEU A 84 -6.56 4.74 -13.56
N GLN A 85 -6.61 5.12 -12.30
CA GLN A 85 -7.84 5.47 -11.61
C GLN A 85 -7.97 6.98 -11.47
N LEU A 86 -9.07 7.52 -11.93
CA LEU A 86 -9.42 8.92 -11.80
C LEU A 86 -10.01 9.20 -10.41
N ASP A 87 -9.82 10.44 -9.94
CA ASP A 87 -10.45 10.97 -8.73
C ASP A 87 -11.67 11.80 -9.11
N SER A 88 -12.83 11.47 -8.55
CA SER A 88 -14.09 12.16 -8.91
C SER A 88 -14.09 13.65 -8.62
N THR A 89 -13.33 14.08 -7.61
CA THR A 89 -13.23 15.50 -7.19
C THR A 89 -12.36 16.30 -8.15
N LEU A 90 -11.25 15.70 -8.60
CA LEU A 90 -10.26 16.38 -9.45
C LEU A 90 -10.55 16.21 -10.94
N HIS A 91 -11.11 15.07 -11.33
CA HIS A 91 -11.24 14.69 -12.74
C HIS A 91 -12.70 14.59 -13.21
N GLY A 92 -13.67 14.76 -12.30
CA GLY A 92 -15.11 14.66 -12.62
C GLY A 92 -15.62 13.23 -12.87
N SER A 93 -14.75 12.24 -12.78
CA SER A 93 -15.07 10.82 -12.94
C SER A 93 -14.20 9.98 -12.00
N SER A 94 -14.69 8.80 -11.61
CA SER A 94 -13.95 7.77 -10.90
C SER A 94 -13.62 6.57 -11.78
N ASP A 95 -13.57 6.75 -13.09
CA ASP A 95 -13.29 5.68 -14.05
C ASP A 95 -11.92 5.07 -13.83
N VAL A 96 -11.81 3.77 -14.13
CA VAL A 96 -10.57 3.02 -14.08
C VAL A 96 -10.23 2.51 -15.47
N TYR A 97 -9.17 3.03 -16.04
CA TYR A 97 -8.62 2.59 -17.33
C TYR A 97 -7.60 1.47 -17.07
N ARG A 98 -7.82 0.31 -17.68
CA ARG A 98 -7.00 -0.89 -17.51
C ARG A 98 -6.28 -1.22 -18.79
N PHE A 99 -4.95 -1.35 -18.70
CA PHE A 99 -4.13 -1.63 -19.87
C PHE A 99 -2.88 -2.42 -19.50
N HIS A 100 -2.26 -3.04 -20.49
CA HIS A 100 -0.99 -3.75 -20.33
C HIS A 100 -0.04 -3.42 -21.48
N ALA A 101 1.26 -3.46 -21.18
CA ALA A 101 2.28 -3.35 -22.21
C ALA A 101 2.17 -4.54 -23.17
N GLY A 102 2.01 -4.31 -24.43
CA GLY A 102 1.86 -5.37 -25.43
C GLY A 102 3.07 -6.29 -25.63
N SER A 103 4.13 -6.12 -24.84
CA SER A 103 5.36 -6.90 -24.84
C SER A 103 5.34 -8.11 -23.90
N ASN A 104 4.22 -8.36 -23.23
CA ASN A 104 4.08 -9.56 -22.39
C ASN A 104 4.18 -10.80 -23.26
N ALA A 105 5.22 -11.62 -23.04
CA ALA A 105 5.58 -12.76 -23.87
C ALA A 105 4.37 -13.63 -24.21
N ASP A 106 4.18 -13.91 -25.49
CA ASP A 106 3.15 -14.79 -26.08
C ASP A 106 1.68 -14.38 -25.87
N VAL A 107 1.39 -13.22 -25.26
CA VAL A 107 0.02 -12.70 -25.17
C VAL A 107 -0.19 -11.61 -26.20
N THR A 108 -0.92 -11.95 -27.26
CA THR A 108 -1.15 -11.04 -28.41
C THR A 108 -2.44 -10.21 -28.33
N GLY A 109 -3.27 -10.46 -27.32
CA GLY A 109 -4.59 -9.81 -27.14
C GLY A 109 -4.74 -9.14 -25.80
N ASN A 110 -5.98 -8.85 -25.43
CA ASN A 110 -6.31 -8.37 -24.09
C ASN A 110 -6.05 -9.46 -23.05
N ILE A 111 -5.61 -9.06 -21.88
CA ILE A 111 -5.43 -9.95 -20.72
C ILE A 111 -6.63 -9.78 -19.80
N VAL A 112 -7.18 -10.89 -19.34
CA VAL A 112 -8.19 -10.87 -18.26
C VAL A 112 -7.52 -11.27 -16.97
N TRP A 113 -7.70 -10.46 -15.93
CA TRP A 113 -7.17 -10.68 -14.60
C TRP A 113 -8.22 -10.30 -13.56
N ASN A 114 -8.54 -11.24 -12.67
CA ASN A 114 -9.57 -11.06 -11.63
C ASN A 114 -10.89 -10.53 -12.22
N GLY A 115 -11.34 -11.12 -13.32
CA GLY A 115 -12.57 -10.74 -14.03
C GLY A 115 -12.50 -9.39 -14.77
N ASN A 116 -11.39 -8.67 -14.72
CA ASN A 116 -11.22 -7.38 -15.40
C ASN A 116 -10.39 -7.55 -16.68
N ALA A 117 -10.85 -6.94 -17.76
CA ALA A 117 -10.13 -6.91 -19.03
C ALA A 117 -9.12 -5.76 -19.05
N TYR A 118 -7.86 -6.08 -19.35
CA TYR A 118 -6.79 -5.12 -19.58
C TYR A 118 -6.52 -5.04 -21.08
N THR A 119 -6.71 -3.85 -21.63
CA THR A 119 -6.54 -3.63 -23.07
C THR A 119 -5.06 -3.57 -23.41
N ARG A 120 -4.69 -4.18 -24.54
CA ARG A 120 -3.33 -4.06 -25.06
C ARG A 120 -3.07 -2.63 -25.51
N MET A 121 -2.13 -1.96 -24.86
CA MET A 121 -1.69 -0.61 -25.19
C MET A 121 -0.18 -0.53 -24.99
N PRO A 122 0.60 -0.05 -25.96
CA PRO A 122 2.03 0.12 -25.77
C PRO A 122 2.29 1.10 -24.62
N VAL A 123 2.96 0.60 -23.58
CA VAL A 123 3.33 1.35 -22.38
C VAL A 123 4.77 1.05 -22.07
N VAL A 124 5.51 2.09 -21.75
CA VAL A 124 6.87 1.99 -21.20
C VAL A 124 6.83 2.57 -19.78
N ALA A 125 7.27 1.78 -18.82
CA ALA A 125 7.29 2.11 -17.40
C ALA A 125 8.72 2.03 -16.89
N ASP A 126 9.32 3.19 -16.58
CA ASP A 126 10.70 3.32 -16.16
C ASP A 126 10.82 3.91 -14.75
N GLY A 127 11.91 3.58 -14.03
CA GLY A 127 12.22 4.20 -12.76
C GLY A 127 11.44 3.67 -11.55
N PHE A 128 10.76 2.54 -11.68
CA PHE A 128 10.02 1.87 -10.59
C PHE A 128 10.92 1.13 -9.59
N GLU A 129 12.18 1.53 -9.50
CA GLU A 129 13.13 0.91 -8.58
C GLU A 129 12.87 1.32 -7.14
N MET A 130 12.87 0.36 -6.23
CA MET A 130 12.89 0.64 -4.79
C MET A 130 14.33 0.81 -4.32
N ARG A 131 14.65 1.98 -3.78
CA ARG A 131 15.96 2.29 -3.19
C ARG A 131 15.79 2.56 -1.69
N SER A 132 16.67 1.99 -0.89
CA SER A 132 16.67 2.20 0.57
C SER A 132 17.38 3.49 0.99
N THR A 133 18.12 4.13 0.08
CA THR A 133 18.91 5.34 0.33
C THR A 133 18.74 6.33 -0.82
N GLY A 134 18.74 7.63 -0.51
CA GLY A 134 18.66 8.71 -1.49
C GLY A 134 17.27 9.33 -1.62
N ALA A 135 17.04 10.02 -2.75
CA ALA A 135 15.77 10.64 -3.05
C ALA A 135 14.70 9.57 -3.34
N LEU A 136 13.44 9.90 -3.06
CA LEU A 136 12.31 9.05 -3.45
C LEU A 136 12.31 8.86 -4.97
N PRO A 137 12.05 7.64 -5.45
CA PRO A 137 11.97 7.38 -6.89
C PRO A 137 10.82 8.19 -7.51
N GLN A 138 11.08 8.75 -8.68
CA GLN A 138 10.09 9.43 -9.51
C GLN A 138 9.97 8.67 -10.83
N PRO A 139 9.18 7.58 -10.85
CA PRO A 139 9.01 6.82 -12.06
C PRO A 139 8.31 7.63 -13.15
N THR A 140 8.52 7.20 -14.37
CA THR A 140 7.80 7.73 -15.53
C THR A 140 6.99 6.62 -16.19
N ILE A 141 5.82 6.99 -16.70
CA ILE A 141 4.99 6.11 -17.52
C ILE A 141 4.72 6.81 -18.84
N THR A 142 5.12 6.17 -19.92
CA THR A 142 4.85 6.64 -21.29
C THR A 142 3.81 5.74 -21.91
N ILE A 143 2.70 6.30 -22.31
CA ILE A 143 1.55 5.59 -22.88
C ILE A 143 1.41 6.00 -24.34
N ALA A 144 1.21 5.03 -25.25
CA ALA A 144 0.93 5.32 -26.63
C ALA A 144 -0.45 6.00 -26.77
N ASN A 145 -0.48 7.07 -27.56
CA ASN A 145 -1.69 7.84 -27.82
C ASN A 145 -2.35 7.38 -29.14
N LEU A 146 -2.60 6.07 -29.22
CA LEU A 146 -3.22 5.47 -30.39
C LEU A 146 -4.62 6.06 -30.60
N ASP A 147 -4.87 6.52 -31.82
CA ASP A 147 -6.15 7.12 -32.24
C ASP A 147 -6.61 8.32 -31.37
N GLY A 148 -5.69 8.95 -30.62
CA GLY A 148 -5.98 10.11 -29.77
C GLY A 148 -6.78 9.78 -28.51
N ASN A 149 -6.85 8.52 -28.10
CA ASN A 149 -7.62 8.10 -26.92
C ASN A 149 -7.16 8.80 -25.65
N MET A 150 -5.85 8.89 -25.40
CA MET A 150 -5.32 9.58 -24.21
C MET A 150 -5.58 11.10 -24.28
N THR A 151 -5.43 11.71 -25.45
CA THR A 151 -5.79 13.13 -25.64
C THR A 151 -7.28 13.39 -25.36
N THR A 152 -8.15 12.45 -25.71
CA THR A 152 -9.59 12.55 -25.40
C THR A 152 -9.84 12.49 -23.89
N VAL A 153 -9.20 11.58 -23.16
CA VAL A 153 -9.30 11.50 -21.70
C VAL A 153 -8.78 12.78 -21.06
N LEU A 154 -7.63 13.29 -21.50
CA LEU A 154 -7.07 14.56 -21.03
C LEU A 154 -8.01 15.74 -21.28
N ALA A 155 -8.64 15.80 -22.47
CA ALA A 155 -9.59 16.85 -22.82
C ALA A 155 -10.83 16.81 -21.91
N LEU A 156 -11.37 15.63 -21.61
CA LEU A 156 -12.51 15.46 -20.70
C LEU A 156 -12.17 15.90 -19.28
N VAL A 157 -11.04 15.49 -18.76
CA VAL A 157 -10.57 15.87 -17.42
C VAL A 157 -10.35 17.38 -17.33
N ASN A 158 -9.74 17.98 -18.35
CA ASN A 158 -9.47 19.43 -18.40
C ASN A 158 -10.75 20.27 -18.55
N GLN A 159 -11.89 19.69 -18.95
CA GLN A 159 -13.19 20.36 -18.89
C GLN A 159 -13.68 20.52 -17.44
N THR A 160 -13.36 19.59 -16.56
CA THR A 160 -13.75 19.66 -15.16
C THR A 160 -12.79 20.55 -14.35
N THR A 161 -11.49 20.35 -14.51
CA THR A 161 -10.46 21.14 -13.86
C THR A 161 -9.43 21.56 -14.92
N ALA A 162 -9.50 22.80 -15.33
CA ALA A 162 -8.68 23.35 -16.42
C ALA A 162 -7.18 23.19 -16.11
N GLY A 163 -6.43 22.56 -17.03
CA GLY A 163 -4.99 22.34 -16.89
C GLY A 163 -4.58 21.31 -15.87
N ASN A 164 -5.50 20.46 -15.40
CA ASN A 164 -5.19 19.38 -14.45
C ASN A 164 -4.32 18.30 -15.07
N ASP A 165 -4.56 17.95 -16.33
CA ASP A 165 -3.75 16.96 -17.09
C ASP A 165 -3.56 15.62 -16.36
N LEU A 166 -4.59 15.12 -15.68
CA LEU A 166 -4.59 13.91 -14.86
C LEU A 166 -3.73 13.99 -13.58
N THR A 167 -3.28 15.18 -13.20
CA THR A 167 -2.50 15.36 -11.95
C THR A 167 -3.33 14.92 -10.75
N GLY A 168 -2.75 14.06 -9.90
CA GLY A 168 -3.42 13.46 -8.75
C GLY A 168 -4.12 12.13 -9.02
N ALA A 169 -4.28 11.71 -10.29
CA ALA A 169 -4.79 10.38 -10.62
C ALA A 169 -3.86 9.28 -10.07
N THR A 170 -4.45 8.16 -9.68
CA THR A 170 -3.71 7.03 -9.14
C THR A 170 -3.31 6.06 -10.25
N VAL A 171 -2.04 5.72 -10.32
CA VAL A 171 -1.49 4.67 -11.18
C VAL A 171 -1.13 3.48 -10.31
N LYS A 172 -1.76 2.35 -10.55
CA LYS A 172 -1.46 1.09 -9.87
C LYS A 172 -0.80 0.14 -10.87
N ARG A 173 0.39 -0.33 -10.53
CA ARG A 173 1.11 -1.38 -11.26
C ARG A 173 0.92 -2.69 -10.54
N ILE A 174 0.40 -3.67 -11.24
CA ILE A 174 0.18 -5.04 -10.77
C ILE A 174 1.13 -5.94 -11.54
N ARG A 175 1.87 -6.78 -10.83
CA ARG A 175 2.75 -7.79 -11.44
C ARG A 175 2.31 -9.17 -11.01
N THR A 176 2.09 -10.02 -11.97
CA THR A 176 1.76 -11.43 -11.77
C THR A 176 2.53 -12.31 -12.75
N LEU A 177 2.25 -13.59 -12.78
CA LEU A 177 2.85 -14.51 -13.71
C LEU A 177 1.80 -15.05 -14.68
N LYS A 178 2.18 -15.33 -15.93
CA LYS A 178 1.28 -15.77 -16.99
C LYS A 178 0.37 -16.92 -16.58
N ARG A 179 0.86 -17.88 -15.78
CA ARG A 179 0.07 -19.04 -15.37
C ARG A 179 -1.10 -18.73 -14.44
N TYR A 180 -1.11 -17.53 -13.81
CA TYR A 180 -2.13 -17.14 -12.84
C TYR A 180 -3.20 -16.22 -13.42
N ILE A 181 -3.08 -15.78 -14.69
CA ILE A 181 -4.11 -14.96 -15.35
C ILE A 181 -5.37 -15.80 -15.62
N ASP A 182 -6.49 -15.12 -15.76
CA ASP A 182 -7.77 -15.77 -16.04
C ASP A 182 -7.70 -16.54 -17.37
N GLY A 183 -8.28 -17.75 -17.37
CA GLY A 183 -8.23 -18.65 -18.51
C GLY A 183 -7.08 -19.68 -18.46
N GLU A 184 -6.08 -19.50 -17.62
CA GLU A 184 -5.03 -20.49 -17.40
C GLU A 184 -5.45 -21.54 -16.34
N SER A 185 -4.84 -22.71 -16.39
CA SER A 185 -5.19 -23.85 -15.51
C SER A 185 -4.92 -23.60 -14.02
N SER A 186 -4.09 -22.62 -13.69
CA SER A 186 -3.73 -22.23 -12.33
C SER A 186 -4.13 -20.78 -12.03
N ALA A 187 -5.17 -20.29 -12.71
CA ALA A 187 -5.66 -18.92 -12.51
C ALA A 187 -5.90 -18.64 -11.03
N ASP A 188 -5.33 -17.52 -10.53
CA ASP A 188 -5.44 -17.12 -9.13
C ASP A 188 -5.26 -15.59 -9.00
N PRO A 189 -6.33 -14.85 -8.67
CA PRO A 189 -6.30 -13.38 -8.60
C PRO A 189 -5.43 -12.83 -7.45
N ASN A 190 -5.06 -13.67 -6.48
CA ASN A 190 -4.21 -13.25 -5.37
C ASN A 190 -2.74 -13.65 -5.57
N ALA A 191 -2.42 -14.43 -6.60
CA ALA A 191 -1.06 -14.79 -6.96
C ALA A 191 -0.36 -13.64 -7.69
N LYS A 192 0.01 -12.60 -6.97
CA LYS A 192 0.68 -11.39 -7.49
C LYS A 192 1.77 -10.91 -6.55
N PHE A 193 2.69 -10.12 -7.08
CA PHE A 193 3.60 -9.33 -6.27
C PHE A 193 2.83 -8.20 -5.57
N PRO A 194 3.40 -7.60 -4.51
CA PRO A 194 2.79 -6.44 -3.88
C PRO A 194 2.45 -5.35 -4.92
N ASP A 195 1.25 -4.77 -4.79
CA ASP A 195 0.80 -3.70 -5.66
C ASP A 195 1.67 -2.45 -5.46
N GLU A 196 2.08 -1.84 -6.55
CA GLU A 196 2.80 -0.58 -6.55
C GLU A 196 1.81 0.54 -6.88
N ILE A 197 1.62 1.45 -5.93
CA ILE A 197 0.64 2.54 -6.04
C ILE A 197 1.37 3.87 -6.12
N TRP A 198 1.12 4.60 -7.19
CA TRP A 198 1.73 5.88 -7.49
C TRP A 198 0.66 6.92 -7.82
N ARG A 199 1.03 8.19 -7.77
CA ARG A 199 0.18 9.29 -8.20
C ARG A 199 0.84 10.03 -9.35
N ILE A 200 0.04 10.48 -10.33
CA ILE A 200 0.53 11.37 -11.39
C ILE A 200 0.87 12.71 -10.76
N SER A 201 2.13 13.09 -10.83
CA SER A 201 2.63 14.39 -10.38
C SER A 201 2.43 15.46 -11.44
N ARG A 202 2.78 15.13 -12.69
CA ARG A 202 2.58 16.02 -13.84
C ARG A 202 2.61 15.27 -15.16
N LYS A 203 2.02 15.87 -16.18
CA LYS A 203 2.23 15.48 -17.57
C LYS A 203 3.55 16.09 -18.05
N ALA A 204 4.53 15.26 -18.38
CA ALA A 204 5.84 15.70 -18.84
C ALA A 204 5.83 16.08 -20.32
N THR A 205 5.21 15.24 -21.15
CA THR A 205 5.17 15.42 -22.59
C THR A 205 3.84 14.90 -23.15
N GLU A 206 3.31 15.59 -24.13
CA GLU A 206 2.20 15.14 -24.95
C GLU A 206 2.54 15.39 -26.41
N THR A 207 2.46 14.35 -27.21
CA THR A 207 2.61 14.38 -28.66
C THR A 207 1.43 13.66 -29.31
N ARG A 208 1.39 13.66 -30.62
CA ARG A 208 0.40 12.88 -31.36
C ARG A 208 0.48 11.38 -31.05
N ASP A 209 1.70 10.87 -30.80
CA ASP A 209 1.96 9.44 -30.73
C ASP A 209 2.07 8.91 -29.29
N ILE A 210 2.50 9.76 -28.36
CA ILE A 210 2.75 9.36 -26.95
C ILE A 210 2.38 10.46 -25.97
N VAL A 211 2.02 10.03 -24.76
CA VAL A 211 1.88 10.89 -23.59
C VAL A 211 2.74 10.33 -22.45
N THR A 212 3.58 11.16 -21.84
CA THR A 212 4.46 10.78 -20.73
C THR A 212 4.02 11.50 -19.47
N PHE A 213 3.86 10.73 -18.40
CA PHE A 213 3.56 11.21 -17.07
C PHE A 213 4.73 10.92 -16.12
N GLU A 214 5.04 11.88 -15.25
CA GLU A 214 5.89 11.67 -14.09
C GLU A 214 5.03 11.28 -12.89
N LEU A 215 5.49 10.25 -12.19
CA LEU A 215 4.80 9.71 -11.03
C LEU A 215 5.54 10.08 -9.75
N SER A 216 4.79 10.20 -8.67
CA SER A 216 5.31 10.37 -7.32
C SER A 216 4.73 9.34 -6.38
N SER A 217 5.47 8.99 -5.34
CA SER A 217 4.96 8.14 -4.28
C SER A 217 3.82 8.84 -3.53
N ALA A 218 2.83 8.08 -3.08
CA ALA A 218 1.78 8.61 -2.18
C ALA A 218 2.34 9.19 -0.87
N PHE A 219 3.58 8.84 -0.51
CA PHE A 219 4.31 9.38 0.64
C PHE A 219 5.04 10.69 0.33
N ASP A 220 5.15 11.08 -0.94
CA ASP A 220 5.72 12.38 -1.34
C ASP A 220 4.68 13.48 -1.12
N LEU A 221 4.48 13.81 0.14
CA LEU A 221 3.57 14.86 0.57
C LEU A 221 4.31 16.19 0.45
N VAL A 222 4.27 16.80 -0.73
CA VAL A 222 4.83 18.12 -0.98
C VAL A 222 4.31 19.12 0.06
N GLY A 223 5.24 19.71 0.82
CA GLY A 223 4.93 20.69 1.85
C GLY A 223 4.52 20.12 3.22
N GLN A 224 4.42 18.80 3.39
CA GLN A 224 4.23 18.23 4.72
C GLN A 224 5.56 18.07 5.44
N LYS A 225 5.71 18.79 6.54
CA LYS A 225 6.86 18.62 7.43
C LYS A 225 6.67 17.40 8.31
N ILE A 226 7.65 16.50 8.30
CA ILE A 226 7.69 15.32 9.20
C ILE A 226 8.94 15.50 10.11
N PRO A 227 8.78 15.47 11.42
CA PRO A 227 7.53 15.34 12.18
C PRO A 227 6.62 16.58 12.04
N LYS A 228 5.29 16.38 12.08
CA LYS A 228 4.29 17.48 12.04
C LYS A 228 4.40 18.43 13.24
N ARG A 229 5.05 17.97 14.31
CA ARG A 229 5.29 18.77 15.51
C ARG A 229 6.62 19.52 15.38
N GLN A 230 6.57 20.81 15.64
CA GLN A 230 7.76 21.64 15.76
C GLN A 230 8.51 21.27 17.05
N ILE A 231 9.84 21.11 17.00
CA ILE A 231 10.66 20.87 18.18
C ILE A 231 10.83 22.21 18.92
N VAL A 232 10.09 22.37 20.01
CA VAL A 232 10.14 23.56 20.88
C VAL A 232 10.50 23.11 22.28
N ALA A 233 11.50 23.74 22.90
CA ALA A 233 12.05 23.27 24.16
C ALA A 233 11.15 23.54 25.38
N ASN A 234 10.48 24.70 25.44
CA ASN A 234 9.91 25.21 26.68
C ASN A 234 8.40 25.48 26.64
N THR A 235 7.74 25.24 25.51
CA THR A 235 6.31 25.55 25.36
C THR A 235 5.52 24.31 24.96
N CYS A 236 4.52 23.94 25.74
CA CYS A 236 3.62 22.83 25.44
C CYS A 236 2.75 23.17 24.22
N GLN A 237 2.75 22.29 23.23
CA GLN A 237 2.00 22.44 21.99
C GLN A 237 0.59 21.86 22.06
N TRP A 238 0.27 21.06 23.08
CA TRP A 238 -1.06 20.48 23.25
C TRP A 238 -2.14 21.53 23.49
N ILE A 239 -3.31 21.30 22.94
CA ILE A 239 -4.50 22.10 23.34
C ILE A 239 -4.81 21.73 24.78
N TYR A 240 -5.04 22.75 25.62
CA TYR A 240 -5.37 22.51 27.01
C TYR A 240 -6.68 21.74 27.15
N ARG A 241 -6.69 20.72 28.00
CA ARG A 241 -7.79 19.78 28.23
C ARG A 241 -8.15 18.91 27.00
N SER A 242 -7.27 18.82 25.98
CA SER A 242 -7.42 17.86 24.89
C SER A 242 -7.05 16.44 25.35
N ALA A 243 -7.28 15.46 24.47
CA ALA A 243 -6.88 14.07 24.71
C ALA A 243 -5.37 13.93 24.97
N GLU A 244 -4.54 14.70 24.28
CA GLU A 244 -3.08 14.70 24.45
C GLU A 244 -2.65 15.38 25.75
N CYS A 245 -3.36 16.41 26.20
CA CYS A 245 -3.12 17.07 27.48
C CYS A 245 -3.56 16.19 28.65
N GLY A 246 -4.69 15.48 28.50
CA GLY A 246 -5.21 14.54 29.49
C GLY A 246 -5.67 15.16 30.82
N TYR A 247 -5.65 16.49 30.98
CA TYR A 247 -6.07 17.10 32.24
C TYR A 247 -7.60 17.23 32.33
N SER A 248 -8.18 16.51 33.26
CA SER A 248 -9.63 16.55 33.58
C SER A 248 -9.96 16.99 35.02
N GLY A 249 -8.92 17.42 35.78
CA GLY A 249 -9.07 17.77 37.18
C GLY A 249 -9.86 19.06 37.43
N SER A 250 -10.22 19.26 38.71
CA SER A 250 -10.98 20.42 39.19
C SER A 250 -10.12 21.51 39.83
N ASN A 251 -8.80 21.35 39.83
CA ASN A 251 -7.89 22.40 40.26
C ASN A 251 -7.66 23.39 39.11
N TYR A 252 -8.12 24.61 39.29
CA TYR A 252 -8.07 25.66 38.26
C TYR A 252 -6.99 26.66 38.55
N PHE A 253 -6.27 27.10 37.51
CA PHE A 253 -5.18 28.06 37.60
C PHE A 253 -5.19 29.02 36.43
N ASP A 254 -4.83 30.27 36.67
CA ASP A 254 -4.66 31.26 35.61
C ASP A 254 -3.39 30.98 34.77
N VAL A 255 -3.14 31.81 33.75
CA VAL A 255 -1.97 31.70 32.87
C VAL A 255 -0.63 31.83 33.62
N ASN A 256 -0.63 32.51 34.78
CA ASN A 256 0.55 32.74 35.62
C ASN A 256 0.78 31.63 36.65
N GLY A 257 -0.23 30.79 36.89
CA GLY A 257 -0.19 29.67 37.84
C GLY A 257 -0.83 30.02 39.20
N ASN A 258 -1.57 31.10 39.33
CA ASN A 258 -2.34 31.40 40.50
C ASN A 258 -3.64 30.61 40.53
N SER A 259 -4.04 30.12 41.71
CA SER A 259 -5.28 29.37 41.87
C SER A 259 -6.50 30.27 41.62
N VAL A 260 -7.44 29.79 40.82
CA VAL A 260 -8.72 30.44 40.52
C VAL A 260 -9.89 29.51 40.85
N SER A 261 -11.07 30.05 41.09
CA SER A 261 -12.23 29.28 41.54
C SER A 261 -13.15 28.84 40.42
N ALA A 262 -13.11 29.49 39.27
CA ALA A 262 -14.02 29.23 38.17
C ALA A 262 -13.29 28.51 36.99
N LEU A 263 -13.97 27.57 36.39
CA LEU A 263 -13.47 26.89 35.17
C LEU A 263 -13.23 27.84 34.00
N ALA A 264 -14.00 28.95 33.95
CA ALA A 264 -13.87 29.97 32.91
C ALA A 264 -12.52 30.68 32.95
N ASP A 265 -11.91 30.78 34.15
CA ASP A 265 -10.61 31.43 34.36
C ASP A 265 -9.43 30.47 34.32
N ASP A 266 -9.72 29.17 34.10
CA ASP A 266 -8.69 28.12 34.04
C ASP A 266 -7.96 28.13 32.70
N VAL A 267 -6.78 28.73 32.67
CA VAL A 267 -5.95 28.89 31.49
C VAL A 267 -4.56 28.29 31.72
N CYS A 268 -4.14 27.38 30.82
CA CYS A 268 -2.81 26.79 30.93
C CYS A 268 -1.71 27.69 30.37
N GLY A 269 -0.70 28.03 31.19
CA GLY A 269 0.47 28.85 30.82
C GLY A 269 1.46 28.10 29.89
N LYS A 270 1.16 26.86 29.47
CA LYS A 270 1.96 26.06 28.51
C LYS A 270 3.40 25.77 28.94
N ARG A 271 3.74 25.95 30.21
CA ARG A 271 5.06 25.71 30.79
C ARG A 271 5.04 24.40 31.60
N ILE A 272 6.22 23.81 31.83
CA ILE A 272 6.35 22.63 32.72
C ILE A 272 5.75 22.90 34.12
N ALA A 273 6.02 24.09 34.68
CA ALA A 273 5.44 24.49 35.95
C ALA A 273 3.91 24.46 35.95
N SER A 274 3.27 24.86 34.85
CA SER A 274 1.81 24.81 34.71
C SER A 274 1.27 23.36 34.67
N CYS A 275 2.03 22.40 34.13
CA CYS A 275 1.69 20.99 34.21
C CYS A 275 1.86 20.47 35.65
N LYS A 276 2.96 20.79 36.33
CA LYS A 276 3.21 20.35 37.71
C LYS A 276 2.10 20.80 38.66
N LEU A 277 1.58 22.00 38.53
CA LEU A 277 0.46 22.49 39.35
C LEU A 277 -0.81 21.66 39.19
N ARG A 278 -1.00 21.05 38.01
CA ARG A 278 -2.19 20.31 37.65
C ARG A 278 -2.06 18.80 37.90
N PHE A 279 -0.91 18.24 37.60
CA PHE A 279 -0.64 16.81 37.72
C PHE A 279 0.17 16.41 38.97
N GLY A 280 0.62 17.42 39.73
CA GLY A 280 1.47 17.23 40.91
C GLY A 280 2.96 17.35 40.61
N GLU A 281 3.74 17.69 41.61
CA GLU A 281 5.19 17.94 41.50
C GLU A 281 5.97 16.72 40.97
N ASN A 282 5.58 15.53 41.38
CA ASN A 282 6.21 14.25 41.02
C ASN A 282 5.33 13.37 40.12
N GLY A 283 4.22 13.93 39.58
CA GLY A 283 3.32 13.20 38.68
C GLY A 283 3.90 13.01 37.31
N GLU A 284 3.35 12.05 36.57
CA GLU A 284 3.63 11.90 35.14
C GLU A 284 3.04 13.09 34.39
N LEU A 285 3.90 13.84 33.69
CA LEU A 285 3.51 15.06 33.00
C LEU A 285 3.33 14.81 31.52
N PRO A 286 2.10 14.89 30.95
CA PRO A 286 1.86 14.80 29.52
C PRO A 286 2.29 16.12 28.81
N PHE A 287 3.54 16.52 29.02
CA PHE A 287 4.05 17.82 28.52
C PHE A 287 4.44 17.73 27.06
N GLY A 288 3.73 18.45 26.22
CA GLY A 288 3.85 18.38 24.75
C GLY A 288 5.01 19.16 24.15
N SER A 289 6.12 19.38 24.86
CA SER A 289 7.35 19.97 24.30
C SER A 289 8.53 19.01 24.42
N PHE A 290 9.71 19.43 23.96
CA PHE A 290 10.95 18.68 23.98
C PHE A 290 12.00 19.41 24.84
N PRO A 291 11.93 19.32 26.19
CA PRO A 291 12.82 20.07 27.07
C PRO A 291 14.30 19.82 26.80
N GLY A 292 14.67 18.62 26.41
CA GLY A 292 16.02 18.24 26.04
C GLY A 292 16.59 18.91 24.79
N ALA A 293 15.74 19.49 23.93
CA ALA A 293 16.20 20.16 22.72
C ALA A 293 16.96 21.47 23.00
N GLY A 294 16.84 22.03 24.20
CA GLY A 294 17.61 23.20 24.62
C GLY A 294 18.98 22.89 25.21
N LEU A 295 19.31 21.60 25.41
CA LEU A 295 20.58 21.15 26.01
C LEU A 295 21.67 20.89 24.97
N ILE A 296 21.31 20.78 23.70
CA ILE A 296 22.25 20.57 22.60
C ILE A 296 22.57 21.94 22.01
N ARG A 297 23.73 22.46 22.33
CA ARG A 297 24.36 23.65 21.72
C ARG A 297 25.60 23.22 20.96
#